data_30e7fb2bb59261ccefa3cd2663b40f1e
#
_entry.id   30e7fb2bb59261ccefa3cd2663b40f1e
#
_cell.length_a   1.000
_cell.length_b   1.000
_cell.length_c   1.000
_cell.angle_alpha   90.00
_cell.angle_beta   90.00
_cell.angle_gamma   90.00
#
_symmetry.space_group_name_H-M   'P 1'
#
loop_
_entity.id
_entity.type
_entity.pdbx_description
1 polymer ?
#
loop_
_entity_poly.entity_id
_entity_poly.type
_entity_poly.pdbx_seq_one_letter_code
_entity_poly.pdbx_strand_id
1 'polypeptide(L)'
;NKNGYIVAERGDINRVDKTFSISKTYLSNVVGLAHDKGYIRDVHESVGSYMSTDHFVSDHNSKITWDHLLRQTSHWQGTLWDKPDWADRPPKDIPWTELQTQPLYEPGTFWKYNDVRVNLLALSALHVWRRPLPQILKKYIMPIREMMLKRLILTIH
;
A
#
# COMPACT_ATOMS: atom_id res chain seq x y z
N ASN A 1 1.70 11.60 23.22
CA ASN A 1 1.98 12.85 22.51
C ASN A 1 0.81 13.81 22.74
N LYS A 2 1.10 15.05 23.11
CA LYS A 2 0.10 16.10 23.30
C LYS A 2 0.61 17.39 22.64
N ASN A 3 -0.15 17.93 21.71
CA ASN A 3 0.20 19.15 20.96
C ASN A 3 1.60 19.08 20.29
N GLY A 4 2.01 17.91 19.81
CA GLY A 4 3.33 17.68 19.22
C GLY A 4 4.45 17.34 20.22
N TYR A 5 4.22 17.46 21.53
CA TYR A 5 5.22 17.14 22.55
C TYR A 5 5.12 15.70 23.02
N ILE A 6 6.28 15.05 23.24
CA ILE A 6 6.35 13.75 23.91
C ILE A 6 6.06 13.98 25.39
N VAL A 7 4.95 13.46 25.90
CA VAL A 7 4.55 13.61 27.30
C VAL A 7 4.84 12.39 28.16
N ALA A 8 5.12 11.26 27.53
CA ALA A 8 5.57 10.03 28.17
C ALA A 8 6.30 9.16 27.14
N GLU A 9 7.33 8.45 27.60
CA GLU A 9 8.05 7.46 26.81
C GLU A 9 8.33 6.23 27.67
N ARG A 10 8.52 5.07 27.03
CA ARG A 10 8.89 3.83 27.67
C ARG A 10 9.80 3.00 26.76
N GLY A 11 10.91 2.51 27.30
CA GLY A 11 11.92 1.76 26.58
C GLY A 11 12.84 2.65 25.77
N ASP A 12 13.57 2.07 24.83
CA ASP A 12 14.47 2.80 23.94
C ASP A 12 13.72 3.30 22.71
N ILE A 13 13.38 4.59 22.71
CA ILE A 13 12.67 5.25 21.61
C ILE A 13 13.51 5.43 20.35
N ASN A 14 14.82 5.26 20.43
CA ASN A 14 15.72 5.34 19.28
C ASN A 14 15.97 3.98 18.63
N ARG A 15 15.45 2.89 19.21
CA ARG A 15 15.62 1.56 18.68
C ARG A 15 15.00 1.45 17.27
N VAL A 16 15.79 0.93 16.33
CA VAL A 16 15.31 0.60 15.00
C VAL A 16 14.59 -0.74 15.04
N ASP A 17 13.29 -0.72 14.74
CA ASP A 17 12.43 -1.90 14.75
C ASP A 17 11.76 -2.13 13.39
N LYS A 18 11.28 -3.38 13.18
CA LYS A 18 10.47 -3.71 12.01
C LYS A 18 9.11 -3.02 12.11
N THR A 19 8.72 -2.29 11.08
CA THR A 19 7.44 -1.57 11.05
C THR A 19 6.25 -2.46 10.72
N PHE A 20 6.49 -3.68 10.20
CA PHE A 20 5.44 -4.60 9.76
C PHE A 20 4.37 -3.87 8.91
N SER A 21 3.10 -4.04 9.24
CA SER A 21 1.98 -3.46 8.45
C SER A 21 1.87 -1.93 8.51
N ILE A 22 2.62 -1.24 9.38
CA ILE A 22 2.74 0.23 9.32
C ILE A 22 3.33 0.66 7.97
N SER A 23 4.12 -0.20 7.31
CA SER A 23 4.62 0.04 5.96
C SER A 23 3.52 0.35 4.93
N LYS A 24 2.30 -0.15 5.14
CA LYS A 24 1.14 0.14 4.28
C LYS A 24 0.72 1.62 4.32
N THR A 25 0.86 2.25 5.48
CA THR A 25 0.63 3.70 5.62
C THR A 25 1.65 4.49 4.81
N TYR A 26 2.92 4.10 4.82
CA TYR A 26 3.93 4.73 3.96
C TYR A 26 3.64 4.50 2.48
N LEU A 27 3.20 3.29 2.11
CA LEU A 27 2.83 2.99 0.73
C LEU A 27 1.66 3.85 0.26
N SER A 28 0.60 4.00 1.07
CA SER A 28 -0.55 4.86 0.72
C SER A 28 -0.14 6.32 0.51
N ASN A 29 0.75 6.85 1.34
CA ASN A 29 1.30 8.21 1.15
C ASN A 29 2.11 8.33 -0.15
N VAL A 30 2.91 7.31 -0.49
CA VAL A 30 3.69 7.30 -1.75
C VAL A 30 2.77 7.26 -2.97
N VAL A 31 1.64 6.52 -2.90
CA VAL A 31 0.61 6.51 -3.95
C VAL A 31 -0.11 7.86 -4.03
N GLY A 32 -0.49 8.46 -2.89
CA GLY A 32 -1.07 9.80 -2.84
C GLY A 32 -0.17 10.86 -3.47
N LEU A 33 1.13 10.83 -3.16
CA LEU A 33 2.11 11.70 -3.81
C LEU A 33 2.23 11.48 -5.33
N ALA A 34 2.06 10.25 -5.81
CA ALA A 34 2.04 9.98 -7.25
C ALA A 34 0.81 10.64 -7.91
N HIS A 35 -0.33 10.63 -7.23
CA HIS A 35 -1.52 11.36 -7.66
C HIS A 35 -1.29 12.88 -7.65
N ASP A 36 -0.80 13.46 -6.55
CA ASP A 36 -0.50 14.89 -6.44
C ASP A 36 0.47 15.40 -7.51
N LYS A 37 1.37 14.52 -7.99
CA LYS A 37 2.32 14.84 -9.06
C LYS A 37 1.80 14.55 -10.47
N GLY A 38 0.56 14.09 -10.60
CA GLY A 38 -0.07 13.76 -11.88
C GLY A 38 0.44 12.47 -12.52
N TYR A 39 1.22 11.63 -11.80
CA TYR A 39 1.61 10.31 -12.30
C TYR A 39 0.43 9.34 -12.28
N ILE A 40 -0.49 9.53 -11.37
CA ILE A 40 -1.81 8.90 -11.32
C ILE A 40 -2.82 10.04 -11.51
N ARG A 41 -3.60 10.00 -12.58
CA ARG A 41 -4.52 11.11 -12.92
C ARG A 41 -5.76 11.07 -12.03
N ASP A 42 -6.31 9.87 -11.83
CA ASP A 42 -7.46 9.62 -10.96
C ASP A 42 -7.29 8.25 -10.28
N VAL A 43 -7.54 8.20 -8.98
CA VAL A 43 -7.49 6.96 -8.20
C VAL A 43 -8.59 5.97 -8.59
N HIS A 44 -9.64 6.42 -9.28
CA HIS A 44 -10.71 5.58 -9.81
C HIS A 44 -10.43 5.04 -11.22
N GLU A 45 -9.32 5.41 -11.84
CA GLU A 45 -8.88 4.77 -13.08
C GLU A 45 -8.33 3.37 -12.82
N SER A 46 -8.50 2.49 -13.82
CA SER A 46 -7.93 1.14 -13.78
C SER A 46 -6.41 1.18 -13.66
N VAL A 47 -5.85 0.41 -12.73
CA VAL A 47 -4.40 0.28 -12.57
C VAL A 47 -3.75 -0.30 -13.83
N GLY A 48 -4.46 -1.16 -14.56
CA GLY A 48 -4.00 -1.75 -15.82
C GLY A 48 -3.67 -0.70 -16.89
N SER A 49 -4.30 0.48 -16.87
CA SER A 49 -3.97 1.56 -17.82
C SER A 49 -2.60 2.21 -17.58
N TYR A 50 -1.98 1.95 -16.43
CA TYR A 50 -0.65 2.46 -16.03
C TYR A 50 0.45 1.41 -16.12
N MET A 51 0.10 0.11 -16.29
CA MET A 51 1.03 -1.00 -16.23
C MET A 51 0.96 -1.85 -17.50
N SER A 52 2.10 -2.01 -18.17
CA SER A 52 2.24 -2.94 -19.30
C SER A 52 2.59 -4.35 -18.79
N THR A 53 1.73 -4.95 -17.95
CA THR A 53 1.93 -6.28 -17.36
C THR A 53 0.66 -7.10 -17.40
N ASP A 54 0.78 -8.42 -17.34
CA ASP A 54 -0.37 -9.35 -17.40
C ASP A 54 -1.22 -9.39 -16.13
N HIS A 55 -0.83 -8.62 -15.09
CA HIS A 55 -1.54 -8.65 -13.81
C HIS A 55 -2.97 -8.11 -13.87
N PHE A 56 -3.31 -7.31 -14.90
CA PHE A 56 -4.59 -6.62 -15.01
C PHE A 56 -5.30 -6.87 -16.36
N VAL A 57 -4.99 -7.97 -17.05
CA VAL A 57 -5.55 -8.24 -18.40
C VAL A 57 -6.86 -9.04 -18.37
N SER A 58 -7.15 -9.80 -17.30
CA SER A 58 -8.41 -10.56 -17.22
C SER A 58 -9.61 -9.61 -17.08
N ASP A 59 -10.80 -10.08 -17.49
CA ASP A 59 -12.06 -9.30 -17.39
C ASP A 59 -12.33 -8.82 -15.96
N HIS A 60 -11.95 -9.60 -14.96
CA HIS A 60 -12.06 -9.22 -13.56
C HIS A 60 -11.00 -8.20 -13.15
N ASN A 61 -9.73 -8.50 -13.40
CA ASN A 61 -8.63 -7.66 -12.92
C ASN A 61 -8.55 -6.32 -13.64
N SER A 62 -9.02 -6.23 -14.90
CA SER A 62 -9.03 -4.97 -15.66
C SER A 62 -9.90 -3.87 -15.06
N LYS A 63 -10.88 -4.26 -14.23
CA LYS A 63 -11.78 -3.33 -13.50
C LYS A 63 -11.16 -2.77 -12.22
N ILE A 64 -10.00 -3.29 -11.79
CA ILE A 64 -9.39 -2.91 -10.52
C ILE A 64 -8.76 -1.52 -10.65
N THR A 65 -9.18 -0.62 -9.74
CA THR A 65 -8.68 0.75 -9.66
C THR A 65 -7.63 0.90 -8.55
N TRP A 66 -6.94 2.02 -8.52
CA TRP A 66 -6.03 2.40 -7.43
C TRP A 66 -6.78 2.45 -6.09
N ASP A 67 -8.00 3.01 -6.06
CA ASP A 67 -8.87 3.05 -4.88
C ASP A 67 -9.15 1.63 -4.35
N HIS A 68 -9.47 0.69 -5.23
CA HIS A 68 -9.72 -0.69 -4.82
C HIS A 68 -8.50 -1.35 -4.17
N LEU A 69 -7.30 -1.11 -4.67
CA LEU A 69 -6.06 -1.61 -4.06
C LEU A 69 -5.76 -0.92 -2.73
N LEU A 70 -5.88 0.40 -2.66
CA LEU A 70 -5.64 1.20 -1.45
C LEU A 70 -6.56 0.79 -0.31
N ARG A 71 -7.83 0.53 -0.60
CA ARG A 71 -8.85 0.14 0.38
C ARG A 71 -8.91 -1.36 0.64
N GLN A 72 -8.08 -2.17 -0.04
CA GLN A 72 -8.09 -3.64 0.03
C GLN A 72 -9.43 -4.27 -0.35
N THR A 73 -10.11 -3.70 -1.32
CA THR A 73 -11.37 -4.18 -1.89
C THR A 73 -11.22 -4.70 -3.31
N SER A 74 -9.99 -4.87 -3.80
CA SER A 74 -9.71 -5.19 -5.18
C SER A 74 -10.16 -6.60 -5.60
N HIS A 75 -10.15 -7.56 -4.69
CA HIS A 75 -10.32 -8.98 -5.02
C HIS A 75 -9.50 -9.45 -6.24
N TRP A 76 -8.32 -8.84 -6.45
CA TRP A 76 -7.42 -9.22 -7.51
C TRP A 76 -7.12 -10.72 -7.45
N GLN A 77 -7.12 -11.36 -8.58
CA GLN A 77 -6.81 -12.79 -8.75
C GLN A 77 -5.50 -12.95 -9.50
N GLY A 78 -4.57 -13.67 -8.90
CA GLY A 78 -3.30 -13.97 -9.55
C GLY A 78 -2.24 -14.50 -8.61
N THR A 79 -1.04 -14.61 -9.17
CA THR A 79 0.17 -15.01 -8.45
C THR A 79 1.20 -13.90 -8.56
N LEU A 80 1.76 -13.48 -7.44
CA LEU A 80 2.82 -12.49 -7.39
C LEU A 80 4.03 -13.07 -6.64
N TRP A 81 5.19 -13.17 -7.32
CA TRP A 81 6.41 -13.75 -6.75
C TRP A 81 6.17 -15.15 -6.16
N ASP A 82 5.58 -16.01 -6.96
CA ASP A 82 5.22 -17.41 -6.64
C ASP A 82 4.20 -17.58 -5.50
N LYS A 83 3.64 -16.50 -5.00
CA LYS A 83 2.58 -16.53 -3.99
C LYS A 83 1.23 -16.19 -4.63
N PRO A 84 0.27 -17.13 -4.71
CA PRO A 84 -1.07 -16.83 -5.15
C PRO A 84 -1.83 -16.01 -4.10
N ASP A 85 -2.71 -15.12 -4.55
CA ASP A 85 -3.48 -14.24 -3.67
C ASP A 85 -4.40 -15.00 -2.71
N TRP A 86 -5.01 -16.09 -3.17
CA TRP A 86 -5.89 -16.92 -2.34
C TRP A 86 -5.16 -17.61 -1.18
N ALA A 87 -3.84 -17.83 -1.28
CA ALA A 87 -3.02 -18.43 -0.24
C ALA A 87 -2.66 -17.47 0.90
N ASP A 88 -2.97 -16.17 0.77
CA ASP A 88 -2.72 -15.20 1.83
C ASP A 88 -3.91 -15.10 2.79
N ARG A 89 -3.71 -15.53 4.03
CA ARG A 89 -4.73 -15.57 5.09
C ARG A 89 -6.03 -16.24 4.66
N PRO A 90 -5.94 -17.52 4.24
CA PRO A 90 -7.12 -18.27 3.83
C PRO A 90 -8.08 -18.44 5.02
N PRO A 91 -9.38 -18.50 4.76
CA PRO A 91 -10.36 -18.92 5.78
C PRO A 91 -9.98 -20.29 6.35
N LYS A 92 -10.15 -20.47 7.66
CA LYS A 92 -9.77 -21.71 8.35
C LYS A 92 -10.73 -22.86 8.12
N ASP A 93 -11.94 -22.55 7.74
CA ASP A 93 -13.08 -23.45 7.52
C ASP A 93 -13.21 -23.92 6.07
N ILE A 94 -12.37 -23.43 5.16
CA ILE A 94 -12.34 -23.82 3.75
C ILE A 94 -11.14 -24.72 3.51
N PRO A 95 -11.33 -25.95 2.95
CA PRO A 95 -10.23 -26.80 2.56
C PRO A 95 -9.30 -26.11 1.54
N TRP A 96 -8.01 -26.37 1.65
CA TRP A 96 -6.99 -25.78 0.75
C TRP A 96 -7.27 -26.05 -0.74
N THR A 97 -7.81 -27.21 -1.06
CA THR A 97 -8.20 -27.63 -2.42
C THR A 97 -9.35 -26.80 -3.01
N GLU A 98 -10.16 -26.18 -2.17
CA GLU A 98 -11.31 -25.39 -2.57
C GLU A 98 -11.02 -23.88 -2.62
N LEU A 99 -9.89 -23.44 -2.06
CA LEU A 99 -9.56 -22.00 -1.99
C LEU A 99 -9.43 -21.35 -3.36
N GLN A 100 -8.94 -22.09 -4.37
CA GLN A 100 -8.77 -21.57 -5.73
C GLN A 100 -10.10 -21.37 -6.46
N THR A 101 -11.12 -22.10 -6.07
CA THR A 101 -12.45 -22.08 -6.71
C THR A 101 -13.43 -21.13 -6.01
N GLN A 102 -12.98 -20.44 -4.98
CA GLN A 102 -13.83 -19.47 -4.30
C GLN A 102 -14.26 -18.35 -5.25
N PRO A 103 -15.54 -17.96 -5.22
CA PRO A 103 -16.03 -16.90 -6.08
C PRO A 103 -15.30 -15.59 -5.81
N LEU A 104 -15.00 -14.85 -6.87
CA LEU A 104 -14.45 -13.52 -6.78
C LEU A 104 -15.60 -12.53 -6.55
N TYR A 105 -15.40 -11.62 -5.60
CA TYR A 105 -16.30 -10.47 -5.44
C TYR A 105 -15.94 -9.38 -6.45
N GLU A 106 -16.92 -8.66 -6.96
CA GLU A 106 -16.65 -7.51 -7.81
C GLU A 106 -15.74 -6.49 -7.10
N PRO A 107 -14.73 -5.94 -7.80
CA PRO A 107 -13.82 -4.97 -7.22
C PRO A 107 -14.58 -3.80 -6.58
N GLY A 108 -14.20 -3.43 -5.38
CA GLY A 108 -14.83 -2.37 -4.59
C GLY A 108 -15.94 -2.83 -3.64
N THR A 109 -16.47 -4.05 -3.78
CA THR A 109 -17.65 -4.51 -3.03
C THR A 109 -17.35 -5.24 -1.74
N PHE A 110 -16.17 -5.85 -1.60
CA PHE A 110 -15.83 -6.67 -0.44
C PHE A 110 -14.42 -6.38 0.06
N TRP A 111 -14.30 -6.09 1.33
CA TRP A 111 -13.01 -5.87 1.99
C TRP A 111 -12.37 -7.20 2.42
N LYS A 112 -11.11 -7.40 2.03
CA LYS A 112 -10.31 -8.53 2.50
C LYS A 112 -8.85 -8.11 2.66
N TYR A 113 -8.33 -8.18 3.88
CA TYR A 113 -6.91 -7.97 4.14
C TYR A 113 -6.07 -9.02 3.43
N ASN A 114 -5.16 -8.57 2.56
CA ASN A 114 -4.35 -9.47 1.75
C ASN A 114 -3.01 -8.82 1.38
N ASP A 115 -1.89 -9.42 1.84
CA ASP A 115 -0.57 -8.84 1.63
C ASP A 115 -0.08 -9.02 0.18
N VAL A 116 -0.53 -10.05 -0.56
CA VAL A 116 -0.19 -10.20 -1.99
C VAL A 116 -0.76 -9.02 -2.78
N ARG A 117 -2.00 -8.63 -2.51
CA ARG A 117 -2.66 -7.49 -3.16
C ARG A 117 -2.05 -6.15 -2.75
N VAL A 118 -1.54 -6.03 -1.52
CA VAL A 118 -0.76 -4.86 -1.09
C VAL A 118 0.60 -4.81 -1.80
N ASN A 119 1.25 -5.95 -1.98
CA ASN A 119 2.49 -6.02 -2.75
C ASN A 119 2.27 -5.67 -4.23
N LEU A 120 1.12 -6.04 -4.79
CA LEU A 120 0.72 -5.61 -6.12
C LEU A 120 0.56 -4.07 -6.21
N LEU A 121 -0.05 -3.43 -5.20
CA LEU A 121 -0.11 -1.98 -5.11
C LEU A 121 1.30 -1.36 -5.07
N ALA A 122 2.22 -1.96 -4.30
CA ALA A 122 3.60 -1.49 -4.23
C ALA A 122 4.32 -1.62 -5.58
N LEU A 123 4.13 -2.73 -6.30
CA LEU A 123 4.66 -2.94 -7.64
C LEU A 123 4.08 -1.91 -8.62
N SER A 124 2.77 -1.66 -8.56
CA SER A 124 2.10 -0.66 -9.40
C SER A 124 2.61 0.76 -9.12
N ALA A 125 2.79 1.10 -7.84
CA ALA A 125 3.39 2.38 -7.46
C ALA A 125 4.85 2.51 -7.95
N LEU A 126 5.66 1.44 -7.82
CA LEU A 126 7.02 1.41 -8.34
C LEU A 126 7.04 1.67 -9.85
N HIS A 127 6.08 1.12 -10.58
CA HIS A 127 5.97 1.26 -12.02
C HIS A 127 5.72 2.73 -12.45
N VAL A 128 4.79 3.44 -11.81
CA VAL A 128 4.50 4.84 -12.13
C VAL A 128 5.61 5.79 -11.67
N TRP A 129 6.26 5.49 -10.54
CA TRP A 129 7.38 6.30 -10.05
C TRP A 129 8.68 6.07 -10.83
N ARG A 130 8.88 4.88 -11.40
CA ARG A 130 10.13 4.43 -12.05
C ARG A 130 11.37 4.63 -11.16
N ARG A 131 11.18 4.55 -9.84
CA ARG A 131 12.21 4.72 -8.80
C ARG A 131 11.86 3.87 -7.59
N PRO A 132 12.85 3.35 -6.83
CA PRO A 132 12.60 2.61 -5.60
C PRO A 132 11.75 3.43 -4.60
N LEU A 133 10.67 2.84 -4.10
CA LEU A 133 9.73 3.52 -3.20
C LEU A 133 10.38 4.06 -1.92
N PRO A 134 11.40 3.40 -1.30
CA PRO A 134 12.12 3.98 -0.17
C PRO A 134 12.83 5.31 -0.49
N GLN A 135 13.30 5.50 -1.73
CA GLN A 135 13.90 6.77 -2.14
C GLN A 135 12.84 7.89 -2.25
N ILE A 136 11.64 7.54 -2.72
CA ILE A 136 10.50 8.47 -2.77
C ILE A 136 10.11 8.89 -1.36
N LEU A 137 9.95 7.92 -0.46
CA LEU A 137 9.66 8.15 0.95
C LEU A 137 10.70 9.07 1.59
N LYS A 138 11.99 8.76 1.42
CA LYS A 138 13.09 9.56 1.94
C LYS A 138 13.07 10.99 1.39
N LYS A 139 12.83 11.14 0.09
CA LYS A 139 12.91 12.46 -0.58
C LYS A 139 11.73 13.37 -0.23
N TYR A 140 10.52 12.85 -0.16
CA TYR A 140 9.31 13.67 -0.12
C TYR A 140 8.56 13.64 1.21
N ILE A 141 8.70 12.58 2.00
CA ILE A 141 7.95 12.40 3.25
C ILE A 141 8.86 12.61 4.48
N MET A 142 10.05 12.01 4.50
CA MET A 142 10.94 12.11 5.65
C MET A 142 11.44 13.52 5.95
N PRO A 143 11.74 14.41 4.98
CA PRO A 143 12.17 15.77 5.27
C PRO A 143 11.14 16.59 6.03
N ILE A 144 9.85 16.31 5.84
CA ILE A 144 8.76 17.01 6.57
C ILE A 144 8.87 16.74 8.06
N ARG A 145 9.19 15.49 8.45
CA ARG A 145 9.44 15.13 9.85
C ARG A 145 10.63 15.88 10.44
N GLU A 146 11.73 15.97 9.71
CA GLU A 146 12.92 16.69 10.15
C GLU A 146 12.66 18.19 10.29
N MET A 147 11.91 18.79 9.37
CA MET A 147 11.49 20.19 9.45
C MET A 147 10.57 20.45 10.64
N MET A 148 9.64 19.55 10.93
CA MET A 148 8.75 19.68 12.10
C MET A 148 9.54 19.56 13.40
N LEU A 149 10.49 18.64 13.51
CA LEU A 149 11.35 18.49 14.67
C LEU A 149 12.26 19.72 14.86
N LYS A 150 12.85 20.26 13.80
CA LYS A 150 13.67 21.49 13.85
C LYS A 150 12.85 22.72 14.28
N ARG A 151 11.62 22.87 13.79
CA ARG A 151 10.73 23.96 14.23
C ARG A 151 10.34 23.82 15.70
N LEU A 152 10.09 22.60 16.19
CA LEU A 152 9.82 22.36 17.61
C LEU A 152 11.00 22.78 18.51
N ILE A 153 12.23 22.48 18.09
CA ILE A 153 13.45 22.84 18.85
C ILE A 153 13.69 24.36 18.85
N LEU A 154 13.40 25.03 17.73
CA LEU A 154 13.58 26.50 17.63
C LEU A 154 12.51 27.33 18.36
N THR A 155 11.39 26.72 18.74
CA THR A 155 10.31 27.40 19.48
C THR A 155 10.51 27.31 21.01
N ILE A 156 11.51 26.57 21.48
CA ILE A 156 11.83 26.38 22.91
C ILE A 156 12.96 27.36 23.40
N HIS A 157 13.47 28.21 22.55
CA HIS A 157 14.39 29.29 22.87
C HIS A 157 13.72 30.63 22.65
#